data_97f63f7b23db51e421fe337ef23831b3
#
_entry.id   97f63f7b23db51e421fe337ef23831b3
#
_cell.length_a   1.000
_cell.length_b   1.000
_cell.length_c   1.000
_cell.angle_alpha   90.00
_cell.angle_beta   90.00
_cell.angle_gamma   90.00
#
_symmetry.space_group_name_H-M   'P 1'
#
loop_
_entity.id
_entity.type
_entity.pdbx_description
1 polymer ?
#
loop_
_entity_poly.entity_id
_entity_poly.type
_entity_poly.pdbx_seq_one_letter_code
_entity_poly.pdbx_strand_id
1 'polypeptide(L)'
;AIVEVMLNPDGRLWVDRLSEGLSDTGERLSPADGERIVRLVAHHVGAEVHAGAPRVSAELPETEERFEGLLPPVVSAPAFAIRKPAVAVFTLDDYVAAGIMLSDQAETLRQAVLHRRNILVAGGTSTGKTTLTNALLAEVSKTSDRVVLIEDTRELQCAAPNLVAMRTKDGVASLSDLVRSSLRLRPDRIPIGEVRGAEALDLLKAWGTGHPGGVGTIHAGTAIGALRRME
;
A
#
# COMPACT_ATOMS: atom_id res chain seq x y z
N ALA A 1 -9.40 1.68 -17.83
CA ALA A 1 -8.10 2.22 -17.42
C ALA A 1 -7.13 1.08 -17.15
N ILE A 2 -5.84 1.26 -17.47
CA ILE A 2 -4.77 0.30 -17.14
C ILE A 2 -4.44 0.45 -15.67
N VAL A 3 -4.42 -0.67 -14.95
CA VAL A 3 -4.08 -0.79 -13.53
C VAL A 3 -2.65 -1.27 -13.35
N GLU A 4 -2.23 -2.24 -14.18
CA GLU A 4 -0.91 -2.85 -14.10
C GLU A 4 -0.39 -3.24 -15.47
N VAL A 5 0.93 -3.12 -15.66
CA VAL A 5 1.66 -3.56 -16.85
C VAL A 5 2.75 -4.51 -16.41
N MET A 6 2.87 -5.67 -17.06
CA MET A 6 3.81 -6.71 -16.66
C MET A 6 4.58 -7.24 -17.85
N LEU A 7 5.89 -7.37 -17.69
CA LEU A 7 6.76 -8.11 -18.60
C LEU A 7 7.11 -9.46 -17.99
N ASN A 8 6.79 -10.54 -18.68
CA ASN A 8 7.17 -11.89 -18.29
C ASN A 8 8.55 -12.29 -18.89
N PRO A 9 9.25 -13.30 -18.33
CA PRO A 9 10.53 -13.75 -18.84
C PRO A 9 10.48 -14.28 -20.29
N ASP A 10 9.31 -14.66 -20.80
CA ASP A 10 9.10 -15.08 -22.20
C ASP A 10 9.01 -13.88 -23.17
N GLY A 11 9.19 -12.68 -22.66
CA GLY A 11 9.14 -11.42 -23.40
C GLY A 11 7.75 -10.87 -23.64
N ARG A 12 6.68 -11.56 -23.23
CA ARG A 12 5.30 -11.08 -23.41
C ARG A 12 4.99 -9.93 -22.46
N LEU A 13 4.33 -8.92 -23.03
CA LEU A 13 3.79 -7.79 -22.28
C LEU A 13 2.32 -8.01 -21.98
N TRP A 14 1.96 -8.02 -20.71
CA TRP A 14 0.62 -8.17 -20.20
C TRP A 14 0.12 -6.88 -19.60
N VAL A 15 -1.19 -6.63 -19.69
CA VAL A 15 -1.84 -5.51 -19.03
C VAL A 15 -3.05 -5.97 -18.25
N ASP A 16 -3.23 -5.40 -17.06
CA ASP A 16 -4.46 -5.52 -16.30
C ASP A 16 -5.27 -4.23 -16.44
N ARG A 17 -6.53 -4.36 -16.85
CA ARG A 17 -7.46 -3.25 -17.02
C ARG A 17 -8.63 -3.38 -16.06
N LEU A 18 -9.02 -2.27 -15.47
CA LEU A 18 -10.08 -2.20 -14.46
C LEU A 18 -11.40 -2.84 -14.90
N SER A 19 -11.75 -2.76 -16.19
CA SER A 19 -13.01 -3.26 -16.76
C SER A 19 -12.90 -4.59 -17.50
N GLU A 20 -11.68 -4.98 -17.90
CA GLU A 20 -11.46 -6.11 -18.81
C GLU A 20 -10.59 -7.20 -18.17
N GLY A 21 -9.91 -6.86 -17.05
CA GLY A 21 -8.98 -7.75 -16.37
C GLY A 21 -7.67 -7.93 -17.11
N LEU A 22 -6.97 -9.01 -16.80
CA LEU A 22 -5.64 -9.35 -17.32
C LEU A 22 -5.72 -9.86 -18.76
N SER A 23 -4.92 -9.29 -19.66
CA SER A 23 -4.85 -9.69 -21.06
C SER A 23 -3.42 -9.58 -21.62
N ASP A 24 -3.07 -10.48 -22.55
CA ASP A 24 -1.85 -10.37 -23.36
C ASP A 24 -2.04 -9.23 -24.38
N THR A 25 -1.08 -8.33 -24.46
CA THR A 25 -1.14 -7.20 -25.43
C THR A 25 -0.80 -7.65 -26.86
N GLY A 26 -0.20 -8.82 -27.03
CA GLY A 26 0.43 -9.26 -28.27
C GLY A 26 1.83 -8.67 -28.51
N GLU A 27 2.23 -7.66 -27.74
CA GLU A 27 3.56 -7.07 -27.81
C GLU A 27 4.63 -7.92 -27.10
N ARG A 28 5.85 -7.83 -27.62
CA ARG A 28 7.01 -8.54 -27.05
C ARG A 28 8.19 -7.59 -26.91
N LEU A 29 8.87 -7.67 -25.77
CA LEU A 29 10.14 -7.02 -25.54
C LEU A 29 11.28 -8.04 -25.63
N SER A 30 12.40 -7.61 -26.19
CA SER A 30 13.62 -8.42 -26.13
C SER A 30 14.18 -8.47 -24.69
N PRO A 31 14.94 -9.52 -24.32
CA PRO A 31 15.61 -9.55 -23.02
C PRO A 31 16.49 -8.32 -22.77
N ALA A 32 17.14 -7.81 -23.81
CA ALA A 32 17.99 -6.60 -23.72
C ALA A 32 17.16 -5.34 -23.40
N ASP A 33 15.97 -5.19 -23.98
CA ASP A 33 15.08 -4.06 -23.68
C ASP A 33 14.51 -4.17 -22.27
N GLY A 34 14.07 -5.37 -21.84
CA GLY A 34 13.61 -5.62 -20.48
C GLY A 34 14.70 -5.29 -19.44
N GLU A 35 15.93 -5.75 -19.66
CA GLU A 35 17.06 -5.44 -18.79
C GLU A 35 17.34 -3.94 -18.76
N ARG A 36 17.34 -3.27 -19.91
CA ARG A 36 17.57 -1.82 -20.02
C ARG A 36 16.54 -1.05 -19.20
N ILE A 37 15.25 -1.42 -19.24
CA ILE A 37 14.19 -0.79 -18.45
C ILE A 37 14.45 -0.97 -16.96
N VAL A 38 14.73 -2.21 -16.50
CA VAL A 38 15.01 -2.48 -15.09
C VAL A 38 16.21 -1.69 -14.59
N ARG A 39 17.30 -1.63 -15.37
CA ARG A 39 18.51 -0.86 -15.02
C ARG A 39 18.28 0.66 -15.03
N LEU A 40 17.46 1.16 -15.94
CA LEU A 40 17.12 2.58 -16.01
C LEU A 40 16.35 3.02 -14.75
N VAL A 41 15.37 2.23 -14.33
CA VAL A 41 14.62 2.51 -13.10
C VAL A 41 15.54 2.41 -11.88
N ALA A 42 16.37 1.36 -11.78
CA ALA A 42 17.32 1.22 -10.68
C ALA A 42 18.26 2.44 -10.59
N HIS A 43 18.85 2.86 -11.71
CA HIS A 43 19.70 4.05 -11.76
C HIS A 43 18.99 5.31 -11.28
N HIS A 44 17.73 5.49 -11.70
CA HIS A 44 16.95 6.68 -11.33
C HIS A 44 16.69 6.78 -9.82
N VAL A 45 16.46 5.63 -9.15
CA VAL A 45 16.24 5.59 -7.69
C VAL A 45 17.54 5.43 -6.89
N GLY A 46 18.71 5.49 -7.55
CA GLY A 46 20.01 5.34 -6.90
C GLY A 46 20.28 3.93 -6.39
N ALA A 47 19.63 2.91 -6.95
CA ALA A 47 19.85 1.51 -6.64
C ALA A 47 20.78 0.84 -7.66
N GLU A 48 21.54 -0.14 -7.21
CA GLU A 48 22.31 -1.01 -8.09
C GLU A 48 21.55 -2.31 -8.35
N VAL A 49 21.51 -2.74 -9.62
CA VAL A 49 20.92 -4.02 -10.02
C VAL A 49 21.93 -4.81 -10.85
N HIS A 50 22.29 -5.99 -10.36
CA HIS A 50 23.24 -6.91 -10.95
C HIS A 50 23.00 -8.36 -10.47
N ALA A 51 23.77 -9.34 -10.94
CA ALA A 51 23.58 -10.74 -10.59
C ALA A 51 23.61 -11.04 -9.07
N GLY A 52 24.34 -10.26 -8.28
CA GLY A 52 24.38 -10.37 -6.82
C GLY A 52 23.26 -9.61 -6.09
N ALA A 53 22.61 -8.68 -6.77
CA ALA A 53 21.45 -7.91 -6.29
C ALA A 53 20.43 -7.78 -7.45
N PRO A 54 19.76 -8.87 -7.83
CA PRO A 54 19.01 -8.95 -9.08
C PRO A 54 17.59 -8.36 -9.02
N ARG A 55 17.26 -7.66 -7.94
CA ARG A 55 15.93 -7.10 -7.68
C ARG A 55 15.99 -5.60 -7.49
N VAL A 56 15.02 -4.89 -8.04
CA VAL A 56 14.77 -3.48 -7.75
C VAL A 56 13.29 -3.25 -7.50
N SER A 57 12.98 -2.71 -6.33
CA SER A 57 11.65 -2.21 -5.97
C SER A 57 11.73 -0.69 -5.90
N ALA A 58 10.87 0.01 -6.63
CA ALA A 58 10.94 1.45 -6.79
C ALA A 58 9.54 2.07 -6.98
N GLU A 59 9.46 3.39 -6.81
CA GLU A 59 8.39 4.20 -7.36
C GLU A 59 8.94 4.95 -8.58
N LEU A 60 8.17 4.96 -9.67
CA LEU A 60 8.56 5.70 -10.86
C LEU A 60 8.52 7.20 -10.59
N PRO A 61 9.48 7.97 -11.11
CA PRO A 61 9.51 9.42 -10.93
C PRO A 61 8.28 10.05 -11.59
N GLU A 62 7.82 11.15 -11.01
CA GLU A 62 6.72 12.00 -11.50
C GLU A 62 5.33 11.36 -11.44
N THR A 63 5.22 10.05 -11.69
CA THR A 63 3.93 9.36 -11.85
C THR A 63 3.60 8.43 -10.68
N GLU A 64 4.58 8.17 -9.81
CA GLU A 64 4.44 7.42 -8.54
C GLU A 64 3.93 5.97 -8.71
N GLU A 65 3.99 5.38 -9.92
CA GLU A 65 3.71 3.96 -10.10
C GLU A 65 4.73 3.09 -9.37
N ARG A 66 4.25 2.01 -8.78
CA ARG A 66 5.12 0.98 -8.21
C ARG A 66 5.79 0.19 -9.32
N PHE A 67 7.08 0.04 -9.22
CA PHE A 67 7.89 -0.78 -10.10
C PHE A 67 8.55 -1.90 -9.29
N GLU A 68 8.39 -3.15 -9.74
CA GLU A 68 9.19 -4.28 -9.27
C GLU A 68 9.88 -4.89 -10.48
N GLY A 69 11.20 -4.92 -10.47
CA GLY A 69 12.01 -5.45 -11.54
C GLY A 69 12.94 -6.58 -11.07
N LEU A 70 13.06 -7.61 -11.89
CA LEU A 70 13.87 -8.80 -11.61
C LEU A 70 14.78 -9.08 -12.79
N LEU A 71 16.05 -9.41 -12.49
CA LEU A 71 17.04 -9.86 -13.46
C LEU A 71 17.53 -11.29 -13.15
N PRO A 72 18.14 -11.99 -14.11
CA PRO A 72 18.85 -13.23 -13.80
C PRO A 72 19.89 -13.02 -12.69
N PRO A 73 20.09 -14.01 -11.77
CA PRO A 73 19.71 -15.42 -11.89
C PRO A 73 18.36 -15.80 -11.24
N VAL A 74 17.61 -14.87 -10.64
CA VAL A 74 16.35 -15.19 -9.95
C VAL A 74 15.17 -15.41 -10.91
N VAL A 75 15.33 -15.00 -12.14
CA VAL A 75 14.41 -15.25 -13.28
C VAL A 75 15.24 -15.72 -14.47
N SER A 76 14.62 -16.40 -15.44
CA SER A 76 15.32 -16.89 -16.64
C SER A 76 15.68 -15.77 -17.64
N ALA A 77 14.90 -14.70 -17.65
CA ALA A 77 15.11 -13.46 -18.41
C ALA A 77 14.50 -12.29 -17.64
N PRO A 78 14.81 -11.04 -17.98
CA PRO A 78 14.27 -9.87 -17.27
C PRO A 78 12.75 -9.88 -17.20
N ALA A 79 12.22 -9.53 -16.04
CA ALA A 79 10.78 -9.41 -15.77
C ALA A 79 10.54 -8.16 -14.95
N PHE A 80 9.37 -7.52 -15.14
CA PHE A 80 8.95 -6.42 -14.27
C PHE A 80 7.43 -6.31 -14.20
N ALA A 81 6.96 -5.65 -13.16
CA ALA A 81 5.59 -5.17 -13.03
C ALA A 81 5.58 -3.67 -12.71
N ILE A 82 4.68 -2.93 -13.37
CA ILE A 82 4.41 -1.51 -13.10
C ILE A 82 2.95 -1.41 -12.70
N ARG A 83 2.69 -1.02 -11.45
CA ARG A 83 1.34 -0.89 -10.92
C ARG A 83 1.00 0.55 -10.63
N LYS A 84 -0.10 1.03 -11.20
CA LYS A 84 -0.59 2.39 -10.98
C LYS A 84 -1.19 2.54 -9.59
N PRO A 85 -0.97 3.69 -8.93
CA PRO A 85 -1.73 4.02 -7.73
C PRO A 85 -3.22 4.15 -8.05
N ALA A 86 -4.08 3.89 -7.08
CA ALA A 86 -5.52 4.08 -7.25
C ALA A 86 -5.83 5.55 -7.57
N VAL A 87 -6.55 5.80 -8.67
CA VAL A 87 -6.79 7.16 -9.18
C VAL A 87 -7.92 7.87 -8.42
N ALA A 88 -8.82 7.13 -7.77
CA ALA A 88 -9.96 7.70 -7.04
C ALA A 88 -10.10 7.09 -5.66
N VAL A 89 -10.32 7.95 -4.66
CA VAL A 89 -10.71 7.50 -3.32
C VAL A 89 -12.20 7.19 -3.35
N PHE A 90 -12.54 5.93 -3.14
CA PHE A 90 -13.92 5.50 -2.89
C PHE A 90 -14.30 5.98 -1.49
N THR A 91 -15.39 6.71 -1.38
CA THR A 91 -15.91 7.18 -0.09
C THR A 91 -16.84 6.14 0.55
N LEU A 92 -17.16 6.28 1.84
CA LEU A 92 -18.17 5.42 2.47
C LEU A 92 -19.55 5.59 1.80
N ASP A 93 -19.86 6.77 1.27
CA ASP A 93 -21.11 7.01 0.53
C ASP A 93 -21.12 6.27 -0.81
N ASP A 94 -19.98 6.19 -1.49
CA ASP A 94 -19.86 5.41 -2.74
C ASP A 94 -20.07 3.91 -2.48
N TYR A 95 -19.58 3.39 -1.35
CA TYR A 95 -19.85 2.00 -0.94
C TYR A 95 -21.33 1.75 -0.73
N VAL A 96 -22.04 2.70 -0.11
CA VAL A 96 -23.50 2.59 0.10
C VAL A 96 -24.24 2.69 -1.24
N ALA A 97 -23.88 3.67 -2.08
CA ALA A 97 -24.49 3.86 -3.38
C ALA A 97 -24.30 2.65 -4.32
N ALA A 98 -23.15 1.99 -4.22
CA ALA A 98 -22.85 0.76 -4.97
C ALA A 98 -23.52 -0.51 -4.37
N GLY A 99 -24.22 -0.41 -3.24
CA GLY A 99 -24.83 -1.55 -2.56
C GLY A 99 -23.86 -2.54 -1.92
N ILE A 100 -22.58 -2.14 -1.77
CA ILE A 100 -21.52 -2.96 -1.16
C ILE A 100 -21.59 -2.89 0.37
N MET A 101 -22.11 -1.78 0.91
CA MET A 101 -22.22 -1.50 2.34
C MET A 101 -23.61 -0.96 2.66
N LEU A 102 -24.16 -1.33 3.81
CA LEU A 102 -25.39 -0.75 4.31
C LEU A 102 -25.12 0.64 4.92
N SER A 103 -26.12 1.53 4.88
CA SER A 103 -26.00 2.88 5.46
C SER A 103 -25.62 2.87 6.95
N ASP A 104 -26.18 1.94 7.73
CA ASP A 104 -25.89 1.79 9.16
C ASP A 104 -24.43 1.34 9.41
N GLN A 105 -23.87 0.53 8.50
CA GLN A 105 -22.47 0.13 8.56
C GLN A 105 -21.55 1.31 8.25
N ALA A 106 -21.87 2.10 7.23
CA ALA A 106 -21.11 3.31 6.89
C ALA A 106 -21.14 4.32 8.05
N GLU A 107 -22.31 4.52 8.66
CA GLU A 107 -22.43 5.41 9.84
C GLU A 107 -21.65 4.88 11.04
N THR A 108 -21.68 3.58 11.29
CA THR A 108 -20.88 2.94 12.36
C THR A 108 -19.40 3.22 12.15
N LEU A 109 -18.90 3.12 10.92
CA LEU A 109 -17.49 3.40 10.59
C LEU A 109 -17.18 4.90 10.75
N ARG A 110 -18.06 5.82 10.34
CA ARG A 110 -17.88 7.26 10.57
C ARG A 110 -17.77 7.57 12.04
N GLN A 111 -18.69 7.02 12.85
CA GLN A 111 -18.67 7.21 14.30
C GLN A 111 -17.41 6.60 14.93
N ALA A 112 -16.94 5.46 14.45
CA ALA A 112 -15.68 4.89 14.90
C ALA A 112 -14.48 5.82 14.60
N VAL A 113 -14.44 6.44 13.44
CA VAL A 113 -13.41 7.44 13.07
C VAL A 113 -13.55 8.67 13.98
N LEU A 114 -14.74 9.24 14.15
CA LEU A 114 -14.98 10.43 14.98
C LEU A 114 -14.57 10.21 16.44
N HIS A 115 -14.89 9.04 16.99
CA HIS A 115 -14.56 8.67 18.37
C HIS A 115 -13.15 8.09 18.53
N ARG A 116 -12.29 8.25 17.50
CA ARG A 116 -10.91 7.76 17.52
C ARG A 116 -10.80 6.28 17.91
N ARG A 117 -11.69 5.44 17.39
CA ARG A 117 -11.55 3.99 17.53
C ARG A 117 -10.46 3.47 16.61
N ASN A 118 -9.67 2.51 17.09
CA ASN A 118 -8.72 1.81 16.25
C ASN A 118 -9.47 0.86 15.32
N ILE A 119 -9.18 0.92 14.03
CA ILE A 119 -9.86 0.14 12.99
C ILE A 119 -8.83 -0.74 12.29
N LEU A 120 -9.06 -2.04 12.30
CA LEU A 120 -8.25 -3.01 11.58
C LEU A 120 -9.03 -3.60 10.41
N VAL A 121 -8.58 -3.33 9.20
CA VAL A 121 -9.20 -3.81 7.96
C VAL A 121 -8.53 -5.12 7.56
N ALA A 122 -9.26 -6.23 7.68
CA ALA A 122 -8.76 -7.56 7.37
C ALA A 122 -9.32 -8.09 6.05
N GLY A 123 -8.50 -8.82 5.30
CA GLY A 123 -8.92 -9.46 4.06
C GLY A 123 -7.75 -10.10 3.31
N GLY A 124 -8.06 -10.89 2.29
CA GLY A 124 -7.07 -11.48 1.38
C GLY A 124 -6.46 -10.45 0.41
N THR A 125 -5.64 -10.94 -0.51
CA THR A 125 -5.11 -10.11 -1.60
C THR A 125 -6.26 -9.68 -2.53
N SER A 126 -6.21 -8.45 -3.01
CA SER A 126 -7.20 -7.88 -3.95
C SER A 126 -8.66 -7.85 -3.44
N THR A 127 -8.89 -7.93 -2.14
CA THR A 127 -10.24 -7.86 -1.54
C THR A 127 -10.74 -6.45 -1.28
N GLY A 128 -9.98 -5.41 -1.64
CA GLY A 128 -10.35 -4.02 -1.43
C GLY A 128 -9.95 -3.43 -0.07
N LYS A 129 -9.03 -4.05 0.69
CA LYS A 129 -8.54 -3.51 1.97
C LYS A 129 -8.06 -2.07 1.85
N THR A 130 -7.17 -1.82 0.92
CA THR A 130 -6.61 -0.46 0.67
C THR A 130 -7.70 0.52 0.28
N THR A 131 -8.67 0.09 -0.53
CA THR A 131 -9.80 0.93 -0.96
C THR A 131 -10.67 1.33 0.24
N LEU A 132 -11.02 0.39 1.12
CA LEU A 132 -11.78 0.69 2.33
C LEU A 132 -10.97 1.55 3.31
N THR A 133 -9.67 1.27 3.46
CA THR A 133 -8.79 2.08 4.30
C THR A 133 -8.72 3.53 3.80
N ASN A 134 -8.64 3.75 2.50
CA ASN A 134 -8.68 5.09 1.91
C ASN A 134 -10.02 5.79 2.15
N ALA A 135 -11.15 5.06 2.10
CA ALA A 135 -12.46 5.61 2.48
C ALA A 135 -12.49 6.07 3.95
N LEU A 136 -11.89 5.30 4.87
CA LEU A 136 -11.76 5.68 6.27
C LEU A 136 -10.81 6.88 6.46
N LEU A 137 -9.71 6.93 5.73
CA LEU A 137 -8.78 8.07 5.76
C LEU A 137 -9.40 9.34 5.18
N ALA A 138 -10.33 9.23 4.22
CA ALA A 138 -11.12 10.36 3.76
C ALA A 138 -12.02 10.93 4.88
N GLU A 139 -12.57 10.09 5.76
CA GLU A 139 -13.28 10.55 6.96
C GLU A 139 -12.32 11.17 7.99
N VAL A 140 -11.12 10.58 8.20
CA VAL A 140 -10.07 11.17 9.06
C VAL A 140 -9.67 12.55 8.55
N SER A 141 -9.58 12.75 7.25
CA SER A 141 -9.19 14.02 6.63
C SER A 141 -10.17 15.18 6.91
N LYS A 142 -11.40 14.87 7.31
CA LYS A 142 -12.40 15.86 7.73
C LYS A 142 -12.19 16.34 9.17
N THR A 143 -11.27 15.71 9.91
CA THR A 143 -10.92 16.11 11.28
C THR A 143 -9.73 17.07 11.28
N SER A 144 -9.48 17.72 12.42
CA SER A 144 -8.28 18.56 12.63
C SER A 144 -7.09 17.78 13.19
N ASP A 145 -7.15 16.46 13.17
CA ASP A 145 -6.13 15.61 13.78
C ASP A 145 -4.81 15.65 13.01
N ARG A 146 -3.70 15.62 13.76
CA ARG A 146 -2.38 15.39 13.19
C ARG A 146 -2.21 13.92 12.89
N VAL A 147 -2.02 13.60 11.61
CA VAL A 147 -1.89 12.24 11.10
C VAL A 147 -0.42 11.94 10.79
N VAL A 148 0.11 10.87 11.34
CA VAL A 148 1.42 10.31 10.96
C VAL A 148 1.18 8.95 10.32
N LEU A 149 1.21 8.92 8.99
CA LEU A 149 0.93 7.76 8.16
C LEU A 149 2.23 6.97 7.95
N ILE A 150 2.17 5.64 8.05
CA ILE A 150 3.32 4.76 7.88
C ILE A 150 3.00 3.67 6.86
N GLU A 151 3.84 3.48 5.85
CA GLU A 151 3.66 2.49 4.79
C GLU A 151 4.99 1.87 4.35
N ASP A 152 4.93 0.68 3.80
CA ASP A 152 6.05 0.10 3.03
C ASP A 152 6.08 0.70 1.63
N THR A 153 4.94 0.82 1.01
CA THR A 153 4.76 1.39 -0.33
C THR A 153 3.56 2.31 -0.31
N ARG A 154 3.64 3.41 -1.05
CA ARG A 154 2.57 4.39 -1.12
C ARG A 154 1.31 3.82 -1.78
N GLU A 155 0.31 3.53 -0.97
CA GLU A 155 -1.02 3.06 -1.39
C GLU A 155 -2.15 3.83 -0.72
N LEU A 156 -1.86 4.40 0.46
CA LEU A 156 -2.85 5.13 1.24
C LEU A 156 -2.92 6.61 0.81
N GLN A 157 -4.14 7.09 0.71
CA GLN A 157 -4.44 8.47 0.33
C GLN A 157 -5.10 9.17 1.52
N CYS A 158 -4.36 10.07 2.14
CA CYS A 158 -4.84 10.87 3.26
C CYS A 158 -4.67 12.35 2.94
N ALA A 159 -5.77 13.08 2.86
CA ALA A 159 -5.79 14.52 2.59
C ALA A 159 -5.87 15.35 3.88
N ALA A 160 -5.45 14.82 5.02
CA ALA A 160 -5.44 15.55 6.29
C ALA A 160 -4.55 16.79 6.18
N PRO A 161 -5.00 17.97 6.64
CA PRO A 161 -4.20 19.22 6.54
C PRO A 161 -2.88 19.16 7.30
N ASN A 162 -2.79 18.34 8.35
CA ASN A 162 -1.59 18.15 9.15
C ASN A 162 -1.13 16.69 9.05
N LEU A 163 -0.47 16.38 7.92
CA LEU A 163 -0.02 15.03 7.56
C LEU A 163 1.51 14.93 7.55
N VAL A 164 2.03 13.86 8.14
CA VAL A 164 3.39 13.35 7.91
C VAL A 164 3.26 11.96 7.35
N ALA A 165 3.71 11.74 6.12
CA ALA A 165 3.77 10.42 5.49
C ALA A 165 5.21 9.88 5.56
N MET A 166 5.37 8.70 6.14
CA MET A 166 6.65 8.00 6.29
C MET A 166 6.61 6.67 5.55
N ARG A 167 7.74 6.31 4.94
CA ARG A 167 7.90 5.04 4.25
C ARG A 167 9.11 4.29 4.73
N THR A 168 8.98 2.96 4.77
CA THR A 168 10.13 2.09 4.99
C THR A 168 11.14 2.23 3.85
N LYS A 169 12.37 1.94 4.15
CA LYS A 169 13.43 1.81 3.16
C LYS A 169 14.34 0.66 3.57
N ASP A 170 14.50 -0.31 2.68
CA ASP A 170 15.32 -1.49 2.90
C ASP A 170 16.72 -1.10 3.38
N GLY A 171 17.17 -1.73 4.47
CA GLY A 171 18.47 -1.47 5.08
C GLY A 171 18.63 -0.11 5.78
N VAL A 172 17.60 0.75 5.80
CA VAL A 172 17.67 2.10 6.40
C VAL A 172 16.66 2.28 7.53
N ALA A 173 15.37 2.00 7.28
CA ALA A 173 14.31 2.16 8.27
C ALA A 173 13.23 1.10 8.11
N SER A 174 13.03 0.29 9.12
CA SER A 174 11.96 -0.70 9.19
C SER A 174 10.63 -0.07 9.61
N LEU A 175 9.56 -0.82 9.43
CA LEU A 175 8.22 -0.40 9.89
C LEU A 175 8.20 -0.16 11.41
N SER A 176 8.83 -1.03 12.20
CA SER A 176 8.98 -0.85 13.66
C SER A 176 9.74 0.44 14.04
N ASP A 177 10.80 0.77 13.28
CA ASP A 177 11.55 2.02 13.53
C ASP A 177 10.67 3.24 13.28
N LEU A 178 9.85 3.19 12.21
CA LEU A 178 8.95 4.28 11.86
C LEU A 178 7.79 4.42 12.86
N VAL A 179 7.23 3.30 13.36
CA VAL A 179 6.24 3.34 14.46
C VAL A 179 6.82 4.00 15.70
N ARG A 180 8.03 3.63 16.11
CA ARG A 180 8.70 4.27 17.27
C ARG A 180 9.01 5.74 17.04
N SER A 181 9.41 6.11 15.83
CA SER A 181 9.67 7.50 15.44
C SER A 181 8.39 8.34 15.43
N SER A 182 7.27 7.74 14.98
CA SER A 182 5.98 8.45 14.93
C SER A 182 5.55 8.98 16.29
N LEU A 183 5.81 8.25 17.38
CA LEU A 183 5.46 8.65 18.74
C LEU A 183 6.14 9.96 19.19
N ARG A 184 7.29 10.32 18.58
CA ARG A 184 8.00 11.57 18.84
C ARG A 184 7.55 12.73 17.97
N LEU A 185 6.69 12.47 16.98
CA LEU A 185 6.15 13.48 16.08
C LEU A 185 4.80 14.06 16.56
N ARG A 186 4.38 13.72 17.79
CA ARG A 186 3.13 14.17 18.42
C ARG A 186 1.90 13.84 17.54
N PRO A 187 1.70 12.59 17.15
CA PRO A 187 0.55 12.22 16.34
C PRO A 187 -0.72 12.22 17.19
N ASP A 188 -1.83 12.63 16.58
CA ASP A 188 -3.16 12.33 17.08
C ASP A 188 -3.62 10.95 16.60
N ARG A 189 -3.21 10.57 15.37
CA ARG A 189 -3.51 9.28 14.76
C ARG A 189 -2.29 8.71 14.03
N ILE A 190 -2.15 7.39 14.09
CA ILE A 190 -1.09 6.64 13.39
C ILE A 190 -1.74 5.59 12.49
N PRO A 191 -2.15 5.93 11.26
CA PRO A 191 -2.52 4.94 10.26
C PRO A 191 -1.30 4.17 9.78
N ILE A 192 -1.52 2.88 9.43
CA ILE A 192 -0.47 2.01 8.90
C ILE A 192 -0.96 1.27 7.66
N GLY A 193 -0.16 1.24 6.61
CA GLY A 193 -0.52 0.61 5.34
C GLY A 193 -0.84 -0.86 5.49
N GLU A 194 0.08 -1.63 6.06
CA GLU A 194 -0.13 -3.05 6.32
C GLU A 194 0.70 -3.53 7.51
N VAL A 195 0.10 -4.36 8.33
CA VAL A 195 0.75 -5.04 9.45
C VAL A 195 1.07 -6.48 9.03
N ARG A 196 2.36 -6.86 9.07
CA ARG A 196 2.84 -8.16 8.61
C ARG A 196 3.63 -8.96 9.64
N GLY A 197 4.22 -8.29 10.64
CA GLY A 197 5.19 -8.91 11.56
C GLY A 197 5.31 -8.23 12.91
N ALA A 198 6.54 -8.11 13.38
CA ALA A 198 6.88 -7.63 14.71
C ALA A 198 6.38 -6.21 15.04
N GLU A 199 6.17 -5.37 14.02
CA GLU A 199 5.60 -4.03 14.16
C GLU A 199 4.17 -4.03 14.73
N ALA A 200 3.46 -5.17 14.64
CA ALA A 200 2.13 -5.32 15.23
C ALA A 200 2.11 -4.96 16.71
N LEU A 201 3.09 -5.44 17.47
CA LEU A 201 3.19 -5.15 18.90
C LEU A 201 3.51 -3.67 19.18
N ASP A 202 4.42 -3.08 18.41
CA ASP A 202 4.77 -1.66 18.56
C ASP A 202 3.54 -0.77 18.23
N LEU A 203 2.77 -1.14 17.20
CA LEU A 203 1.54 -0.46 16.82
C LEU A 203 0.45 -0.57 17.88
N LEU A 204 0.20 -1.78 18.41
CA LEU A 204 -0.78 -1.98 19.49
C LEU A 204 -0.43 -1.17 20.73
N LYS A 205 0.85 -1.12 21.08
CA LYS A 205 1.32 -0.26 22.19
C LYS A 205 1.05 1.22 21.88
N ALA A 206 1.38 1.69 20.68
CA ALA A 206 1.12 3.08 20.29
C ALA A 206 -0.36 3.43 20.38
N TRP A 207 -1.23 2.59 19.81
CA TRP A 207 -2.68 2.79 19.84
C TRP A 207 -3.29 2.67 21.25
N GLY A 208 -2.69 1.84 22.12
CA GLY A 208 -3.15 1.62 23.50
C GLY A 208 -2.64 2.66 24.50
N THR A 209 -1.57 3.40 24.17
CA THR A 209 -0.87 4.27 25.12
C THR A 209 -0.96 5.76 24.80
N GLY A 210 -2.04 6.20 24.17
CA GLY A 210 -2.30 7.64 24.01
C GLY A 210 -2.48 8.12 22.57
N HIS A 211 -2.38 7.24 21.57
CA HIS A 211 -2.57 7.56 20.16
C HIS A 211 -3.69 6.72 19.51
N PRO A 212 -4.94 6.78 20.04
CA PRO A 212 -6.07 6.02 19.50
C PRO A 212 -6.53 6.58 18.14
N GLY A 213 -7.34 5.79 17.42
CA GLY A 213 -7.91 6.22 16.13
C GLY A 213 -7.01 5.93 14.94
N GLY A 214 -6.10 4.97 15.11
CA GLY A 214 -5.35 4.42 14.00
C GLY A 214 -6.21 3.56 13.08
N VAL A 215 -5.84 3.52 11.81
CA VAL A 215 -6.42 2.63 10.79
C VAL A 215 -5.29 1.80 10.22
N GLY A 216 -5.46 0.48 10.15
CA GLY A 216 -4.43 -0.40 9.60
C GLY A 216 -5.03 -1.52 8.78
N THR A 217 -4.23 -2.12 7.87
CA THR A 217 -4.63 -3.34 7.17
C THR A 217 -3.83 -4.55 7.65
N ILE A 218 -4.44 -5.71 7.51
CA ILE A 218 -3.81 -6.99 7.81
C ILE A 218 -4.32 -8.08 6.86
N HIS A 219 -3.43 -8.96 6.42
CA HIS A 219 -3.83 -10.14 5.68
C HIS A 219 -4.40 -11.20 6.60
N ALA A 220 -5.72 -11.41 6.56
CA ALA A 220 -6.39 -12.50 7.27
C ALA A 220 -7.70 -12.86 6.59
N GLY A 221 -8.08 -14.14 6.64
CA GLY A 221 -9.33 -14.61 6.05
C GLY A 221 -10.59 -14.24 6.86
N THR A 222 -10.43 -13.89 8.15
CA THR A 222 -11.52 -13.51 9.05
C THR A 222 -11.07 -12.44 10.05
N ALA A 223 -12.00 -11.70 10.64
CA ALA A 223 -11.72 -10.72 11.69
C ALA A 223 -11.04 -11.37 12.91
N ILE A 224 -11.50 -12.55 13.33
CA ILE A 224 -10.88 -13.31 14.44
C ILE A 224 -9.46 -13.74 14.07
N GLY A 225 -9.26 -14.20 12.83
CA GLY A 225 -7.92 -14.53 12.32
C GLY A 225 -6.99 -13.33 12.30
N ALA A 226 -7.50 -12.13 12.00
CA ALA A 226 -6.75 -10.89 12.07
C ALA A 226 -6.27 -10.59 13.51
N LEU A 227 -7.15 -10.70 14.49
CA LEU A 227 -6.81 -10.48 15.90
C LEU A 227 -5.75 -11.46 16.38
N ARG A 228 -5.86 -12.76 16.03
CA ARG A 228 -4.85 -13.78 16.36
C ARG A 228 -3.49 -13.54 15.73
N ARG A 229 -3.44 -12.83 14.61
CA ARG A 229 -2.17 -12.44 13.95
C ARG A 229 -1.53 -11.22 14.59
N MET A 230 -2.26 -10.49 15.41
CA MET A 230 -1.75 -9.35 16.17
C MET A 230 -1.18 -9.78 17.55
N GLU A 231 -1.42 -11.03 17.97
CA GLU A 231 -0.85 -11.65 19.19
C GLU A 231 0.58 -12.14 18.95
#